data_4f365de2a7bebd4e68d58043ceb039db
#
_entry.id   4f365de2a7bebd4e68d58043ceb039db
#
_cell.length_a   1.000
_cell.length_b   1.000
_cell.length_c   1.000
_cell.angle_alpha   90.00
_cell.angle_beta   90.00
_cell.angle_gamma   90.00
#
_symmetry.space_group_name_H-M   'P 1'
#
loop_
_entity.id
_entity.type
_entity.pdbx_description
1 polymer ?
#
loop_
_entity_poly.entity_id
_entity_poly.type
_entity_poly.pdbx_seq_one_letter_code
_entity_poly.pdbx_strand_id
1 'polypeptide(L)'
;MNSMKKTKEGINLKKLIRLKNTGSIFVIAGLLTIFVIALYTFILQSSYTKTALETEIIRDTASADAVHKLVDGRIGKEDFDQIKDQSDEKKQLYKDISSYFNEIRTLNSTRYIYTATKNEEGKLVYVVDGLDSDADDVRHPGDYIEEEMVPYIDRAISGENVYSQDIIDTTWGPIFTACYPVSANLDGTGEIIGAFCIEMDMQSAYGMVEETNHISIICGLVAGAVLLLICLYTYYVYQKSKAEEQKQKQLLMTAAEEADAANKAKSAFLLSISHDIRTPMNAIIGFTNIALHQNSVSDIHDSLEKVQKSSNHLLSLLNDVLDFTRIESGKVTISPEPVDITQLTDNVQAIMNGLLYNRDLKFEVHREIPKTPYVLADVARIREVLVNLLGNAVKFTKDGGKITLDISSYPG
;
A
#
# COMPACT_ATOMS: atom_id res chain seq x y z
N MET A 1 -5.66 33.51 -24.52
CA MET A 1 -6.57 32.49 -23.96
C MET A 1 -6.22 31.06 -24.33
N ASN A 2 -5.53 30.76 -25.44
CA ASN A 2 -5.14 29.40 -25.83
C ASN A 2 -3.87 28.82 -25.17
N SER A 3 -2.97 29.63 -24.62
CA SER A 3 -1.74 29.16 -23.96
C SER A 3 -1.95 28.65 -22.53
N MET A 4 -2.93 29.18 -21.82
CA MET A 4 -3.27 28.73 -20.45
C MET A 4 -4.00 27.38 -20.38
N LYS A 5 -4.74 26.98 -21.44
CA LYS A 5 -5.39 25.67 -21.50
C LYS A 5 -4.38 24.52 -21.72
N LYS A 6 -3.37 24.72 -22.57
CA LYS A 6 -2.33 23.70 -22.84
C LYS A 6 -1.45 23.39 -21.62
N THR A 7 -1.19 24.37 -20.76
CA THR A 7 -0.38 24.18 -19.54
C THR A 7 -1.15 23.44 -18.45
N LYS A 8 -2.45 23.64 -18.33
CA LYS A 8 -3.28 22.91 -17.33
C LYS A 8 -3.48 21.44 -17.70
N GLU A 9 -3.66 21.11 -18.97
CA GLU A 9 -3.79 19.71 -19.43
C GLU A 9 -2.46 18.95 -19.36
N GLY A 10 -1.33 19.57 -19.68
CA GLY A 10 0.00 18.92 -19.62
C GLY A 10 0.47 18.62 -18.20
N ILE A 11 0.11 19.47 -17.23
CA ILE A 11 0.44 19.24 -15.81
C ILE A 11 -0.41 18.10 -15.23
N ASN A 12 -1.66 17.96 -15.66
CA ASN A 12 -2.56 16.91 -15.17
C ASN A 12 -2.16 15.52 -15.70
N LEU A 13 -1.75 15.40 -16.96
CA LEU A 13 -1.36 14.12 -17.57
C LEU A 13 -0.06 13.56 -16.97
N LYS A 14 0.97 14.42 -16.77
CA LYS A 14 2.23 14.02 -16.11
C LYS A 14 2.03 13.63 -14.64
N LYS A 15 1.13 14.30 -13.93
CA LYS A 15 0.80 13.97 -12.53
C LYS A 15 -0.01 12.69 -12.43
N LEU A 16 -0.90 12.41 -13.39
CA LEU A 16 -1.67 11.16 -13.47
C LEU A 16 -0.79 9.95 -13.81
N ILE A 17 0.16 10.11 -14.75
CA ILE A 17 1.15 9.07 -15.11
C ILE A 17 2.08 8.78 -13.92
N ARG A 18 2.49 9.82 -13.19
CA ARG A 18 3.35 9.68 -12.00
C ARG A 18 2.64 8.96 -10.83
N LEU A 19 1.33 9.19 -10.67
CA LEU A 19 0.52 8.54 -9.62
C LEU A 19 0.16 7.08 -9.95
N LYS A 20 -0.02 6.76 -11.24
CA LYS A 20 -0.29 5.38 -11.68
C LYS A 20 0.96 4.49 -11.53
N ASN A 21 2.15 5.07 -11.65
CA ASN A 21 3.43 4.35 -11.47
C ASN A 21 3.85 4.19 -9.99
N THR A 22 3.40 5.04 -9.07
CA THR A 22 3.85 4.95 -7.65
C THR A 22 3.36 3.66 -6.98
N GLY A 23 2.13 3.24 -7.20
CA GLY A 23 1.63 1.97 -6.66
C GLY A 23 2.39 0.75 -7.19
N SER A 24 2.69 0.74 -8.49
CA SER A 24 3.49 -0.31 -9.13
C SER A 24 4.94 -0.32 -8.63
N ILE A 25 5.53 0.84 -8.34
CA ILE A 25 6.89 0.96 -7.79
C ILE A 25 6.97 0.33 -6.39
N PHE A 26 5.99 0.56 -5.52
CA PHE A 26 5.96 -0.06 -4.18
C PHE A 26 5.82 -1.58 -4.25
N VAL A 27 4.99 -2.11 -5.15
CA VAL A 27 4.84 -3.55 -5.36
C VAL A 27 6.14 -4.16 -5.90
N ILE A 28 6.77 -3.53 -6.90
CA ILE A 28 8.05 -3.99 -7.45
C ILE A 28 9.17 -3.93 -6.41
N ALA A 29 9.25 -2.85 -5.62
CA ALA A 29 10.22 -2.71 -4.55
C ALA A 29 10.02 -3.80 -3.48
N GLY A 30 8.77 -4.09 -3.09
CA GLY A 30 8.44 -5.17 -2.15
C GLY A 30 8.86 -6.55 -2.68
N LEU A 31 8.55 -6.87 -3.93
CA LEU A 31 8.96 -8.12 -4.58
C LEU A 31 10.48 -8.25 -4.69
N LEU A 32 11.17 -7.16 -5.02
CA LEU A 32 12.63 -7.13 -5.09
C LEU A 32 13.26 -7.37 -3.70
N THR A 33 12.70 -6.79 -2.66
CA THR A 33 13.16 -6.99 -1.28
C THR A 33 12.97 -8.43 -0.83
N ILE A 34 11.82 -9.06 -1.14
CA ILE A 34 11.57 -10.48 -0.86
C ILE A 34 12.59 -11.35 -1.60
N PHE A 35 12.85 -11.07 -2.87
CA PHE A 35 13.83 -11.80 -3.67
C PHE A 35 15.25 -11.68 -3.10
N VAL A 36 15.68 -10.48 -2.71
CA VAL A 36 17.00 -10.25 -2.11
C VAL A 36 17.15 -10.98 -0.78
N ILE A 37 16.13 -10.96 0.08
CA ILE A 37 16.17 -11.70 1.35
C ILE A 37 16.22 -13.21 1.10
N ALA A 38 15.40 -13.73 0.19
CA ALA A 38 15.40 -15.15 -0.15
C ALA A 38 16.76 -15.59 -0.73
N LEU A 39 17.35 -14.77 -1.61
CA LEU A 39 18.67 -15.03 -2.17
C LEU A 39 19.76 -15.00 -1.08
N TYR A 40 19.71 -14.01 -0.19
CA TYR A 40 20.65 -13.89 0.91
C TYR A 40 20.57 -15.07 1.88
N THR A 41 19.35 -15.48 2.28
CA THR A 41 19.16 -16.65 3.14
C THR A 41 19.65 -17.92 2.47
N PHE A 42 19.39 -18.10 1.17
CA PHE A 42 19.89 -19.24 0.41
C PHE A 42 21.43 -19.31 0.37
N ILE A 43 22.10 -18.18 0.07
CA ILE A 43 23.57 -18.10 0.04
C ILE A 43 24.15 -18.38 1.43
N LEU A 44 23.60 -17.77 2.47
CA LEU A 44 24.05 -17.96 3.85
C LEU A 44 23.91 -19.43 4.27
N GLN A 45 22.78 -20.03 3.98
CA GLN A 45 22.50 -21.44 4.26
C GLN A 45 23.47 -22.36 3.54
N SER A 46 23.64 -22.17 2.23
CA SER A 46 24.56 -22.96 1.41
C SER A 46 25.99 -22.86 1.93
N SER A 47 26.43 -21.65 2.32
CA SER A 47 27.77 -21.43 2.89
C SER A 47 27.93 -22.12 4.25
N TYR A 48 26.93 -22.02 5.12
CA TYR A 48 26.95 -22.64 6.45
C TYR A 48 27.03 -24.18 6.33
N THR A 49 26.18 -24.77 5.52
CA THR A 49 26.13 -26.22 5.28
C THR A 49 27.47 -26.74 4.75
N LYS A 50 28.04 -26.03 3.76
CA LYS A 50 29.32 -26.40 3.20
C LYS A 50 30.44 -26.34 4.23
N THR A 51 30.51 -25.27 5.02
CA THR A 51 31.56 -25.09 6.03
C THR A 51 31.42 -26.13 7.17
N ALA A 52 30.21 -26.44 7.58
CA ALA A 52 29.96 -27.47 8.60
C ALA A 52 30.42 -28.85 8.11
N LEU A 53 30.07 -29.22 6.87
CA LEU A 53 30.49 -30.47 6.25
C LEU A 53 32.00 -30.54 6.09
N GLU A 54 32.65 -29.50 5.56
CA GLU A 54 34.10 -29.45 5.40
C GLU A 54 34.82 -29.61 6.75
N THR A 55 34.28 -29.01 7.82
CA THR A 55 34.87 -29.12 9.18
C THR A 55 34.78 -30.56 9.70
N GLU A 56 33.65 -31.22 9.48
CA GLU A 56 33.43 -32.59 9.88
C GLU A 56 34.35 -33.55 9.11
N ILE A 57 34.45 -33.39 7.80
CA ILE A 57 35.35 -34.17 6.95
C ILE A 57 36.82 -34.01 7.38
N ILE A 58 37.25 -32.80 7.71
CA ILE A 58 38.62 -32.55 8.21
C ILE A 58 38.85 -33.27 9.53
N ARG A 59 37.88 -33.22 10.44
CA ARG A 59 37.96 -33.94 11.73
C ARG A 59 38.03 -35.42 11.53
N ASP A 60 37.17 -35.98 10.68
CA ASP A 60 37.08 -37.40 10.44
C ASP A 60 38.29 -37.95 9.65
N THR A 61 38.84 -37.14 8.74
CA THR A 61 40.13 -37.40 8.08
C THR A 61 41.25 -37.56 9.13
N ALA A 62 41.39 -36.62 10.04
CA ALA A 62 42.40 -36.67 11.08
C ALA A 62 42.21 -37.86 12.03
N SER A 63 40.96 -38.21 12.32
CA SER A 63 40.60 -39.38 13.12
C SER A 63 40.94 -40.71 12.40
N ALA A 64 40.62 -40.80 11.11
CA ALA A 64 40.96 -41.95 10.27
C ALA A 64 42.48 -42.14 10.16
N ASP A 65 43.21 -41.06 9.95
CA ASP A 65 44.69 -41.12 9.93
C ASP A 65 45.30 -41.59 11.26
N ALA A 66 44.69 -41.21 12.39
CA ALA A 66 45.09 -41.69 13.70
C ALA A 66 44.82 -43.21 13.88
N VAL A 67 43.63 -43.68 13.44
CA VAL A 67 43.29 -45.09 13.45
C VAL A 67 44.19 -45.92 12.53
N HIS A 68 44.43 -45.40 11.30
CA HIS A 68 45.33 -46.06 10.37
C HIS A 68 46.74 -46.31 10.98
N LYS A 69 47.32 -45.31 11.66
CA LYS A 69 48.63 -45.44 12.33
C LYS A 69 48.67 -46.52 13.40
N LEU A 70 47.54 -46.93 13.97
CA LEU A 70 47.50 -48.04 14.94
C LEU A 70 47.58 -49.41 14.24
N VAL A 71 47.10 -49.49 12.99
CA VAL A 71 47.02 -50.71 12.18
C VAL A 71 48.19 -50.85 11.23
N ASP A 72 48.80 -49.75 10.82
CA ASP A 72 49.95 -49.70 9.90
C ASP A 72 51.10 -50.60 10.42
N GLY A 73 51.64 -51.41 9.54
CA GLY A 73 52.72 -52.36 9.85
C GLY A 73 52.25 -53.60 10.64
N ARG A 74 50.94 -53.83 10.81
CA ARG A 74 50.42 -55.03 11.50
C ARG A 74 49.74 -56.03 10.57
N ILE A 75 49.40 -55.63 9.37
CA ILE A 75 48.71 -56.46 8.38
C ILE A 75 49.56 -56.46 7.10
N GLY A 76 49.83 -57.62 6.59
CA GLY A 76 50.67 -57.85 5.43
C GLY A 76 50.20 -59.01 4.53
N LYS A 77 51.10 -59.38 3.62
CA LYS A 77 50.79 -60.40 2.58
C LYS A 77 50.30 -61.70 3.14
N GLU A 78 50.90 -62.21 4.24
CA GLU A 78 50.54 -63.50 4.82
C GLU A 78 49.07 -63.50 5.27
N ASP A 79 48.55 -62.39 5.74
CA ASP A 79 47.17 -62.26 6.20
C ASP A 79 46.19 -62.37 5.02
N PHE A 80 46.46 -61.66 3.91
CA PHE A 80 45.62 -61.69 2.70
C PHE A 80 45.73 -63.06 1.96
N ASP A 81 46.85 -63.71 2.00
CA ASP A 81 47.06 -65.00 1.36
C ASP A 81 46.31 -66.13 2.09
N GLN A 82 46.12 -65.99 3.41
CA GLN A 82 45.51 -67.04 4.26
C GLN A 82 43.98 -66.81 4.46
N ILE A 83 43.42 -65.66 4.20
CA ILE A 83 42.02 -65.35 4.40
C ILE A 83 41.39 -64.98 3.02
N LYS A 84 40.58 -65.91 2.45
CA LYS A 84 40.05 -65.78 1.09
C LYS A 84 38.54 -66.02 0.99
N ASP A 85 37.98 -66.80 1.88
CA ASP A 85 36.56 -67.14 1.87
C ASP A 85 36.02 -67.30 3.29
N GLN A 86 34.67 -67.38 3.41
CA GLN A 86 33.98 -67.51 4.69
C GLN A 86 34.46 -68.69 5.59
N SER A 87 34.97 -69.74 5.01
CA SER A 87 35.48 -70.87 5.81
C SER A 87 36.71 -70.48 6.65
N ASP A 88 37.45 -69.46 6.22
CA ASP A 88 38.66 -68.96 6.85
C ASP A 88 38.40 -68.15 8.13
N GLU A 89 37.17 -67.74 8.42
CA GLU A 89 36.78 -67.13 9.69
C GLU A 89 37.07 -68.00 10.92
N LYS A 90 37.13 -69.27 10.74
CA LYS A 90 37.47 -70.27 11.81
C LYS A 90 38.93 -70.21 12.19
N LYS A 91 39.78 -69.64 11.31
CA LYS A 91 41.24 -69.59 11.57
C LYS A 91 41.50 -68.57 12.72
N GLN A 92 42.50 -68.93 13.54
CA GLN A 92 42.88 -68.08 14.66
C GLN A 92 43.38 -66.72 14.16
N LEU A 93 44.06 -66.63 13.03
CA LEU A 93 44.55 -65.41 12.38
C LEU A 93 43.39 -64.46 12.09
N TYR A 94 42.29 -64.93 11.46
CA TYR A 94 41.13 -64.06 11.21
C TYR A 94 40.55 -63.47 12.50
N LYS A 95 40.34 -64.31 13.50
CA LYS A 95 39.79 -63.92 14.80
C LYS A 95 40.65 -62.90 15.53
N ASP A 96 41.99 -63.08 15.45
CA ASP A 96 42.93 -62.13 16.08
C ASP A 96 42.87 -60.73 15.40
N ILE A 97 42.85 -60.72 14.05
CA ILE A 97 42.76 -59.46 13.30
C ILE A 97 41.39 -58.83 13.47
N SER A 98 40.30 -59.57 13.31
CA SER A 98 38.93 -59.08 13.48
C SER A 98 38.69 -58.50 14.89
N SER A 99 39.12 -59.23 15.93
CA SER A 99 39.04 -58.76 17.32
C SER A 99 39.83 -57.44 17.54
N TYR A 100 41.02 -57.37 16.97
CA TYR A 100 41.84 -56.16 17.03
C TYR A 100 41.19 -54.96 16.31
N PHE A 101 40.60 -55.20 15.14
CA PHE A 101 39.84 -54.17 14.45
C PHE A 101 38.62 -53.72 15.25
N ASN A 102 37.89 -54.64 15.87
CA ASN A 102 36.75 -54.34 16.70
C ASN A 102 37.13 -53.52 17.94
N GLU A 103 38.25 -53.86 18.58
CA GLU A 103 38.77 -53.06 19.72
C GLU A 103 39.09 -51.62 19.29
N ILE A 104 39.84 -51.47 18.19
CA ILE A 104 40.18 -50.12 17.67
C ILE A 104 38.93 -49.37 17.25
N ARG A 105 38.00 -50.00 16.56
CA ARG A 105 36.74 -49.44 16.12
C ARG A 105 35.93 -48.87 17.29
N THR A 106 35.80 -49.66 18.35
CA THR A 106 35.04 -49.31 19.55
C THR A 106 35.70 -48.16 20.32
N LEU A 107 37.03 -48.17 20.46
CA LEU A 107 37.78 -47.13 21.17
C LEU A 107 37.75 -45.80 20.46
N ASN A 108 37.66 -45.76 19.14
CA ASN A 108 37.71 -44.55 18.34
C ASN A 108 36.33 -44.10 17.81
N SER A 109 35.24 -44.71 18.23
CA SER A 109 33.89 -44.45 17.75
C SER A 109 33.76 -44.53 16.23
N THR A 110 34.55 -45.38 15.60
CA THR A 110 34.51 -45.65 14.17
C THR A 110 33.38 -46.65 13.87
N ARG A 111 32.63 -46.43 12.78
CA ARG A 111 31.51 -47.29 12.46
C ARG A 111 31.97 -48.66 11.91
N TYR A 112 32.80 -48.62 10.87
CA TYR A 112 33.35 -49.82 10.24
C TYR A 112 34.84 -49.70 10.06
N ILE A 113 35.54 -50.81 10.25
CA ILE A 113 36.96 -51.01 9.94
C ILE A 113 37.09 -52.37 9.26
N TYR A 114 37.63 -52.35 8.05
CA TYR A 114 37.80 -53.59 7.29
C TYR A 114 38.97 -53.52 6.32
N THR A 115 39.34 -54.67 5.79
CA THR A 115 40.28 -54.78 4.67
C THR A 115 39.62 -55.35 3.44
N ALA A 116 40.09 -54.89 2.26
CA ALA A 116 39.57 -55.30 0.97
C ALA A 116 40.72 -55.62 0.00
N THR A 117 40.48 -56.55 -0.93
CA THR A 117 41.44 -56.90 -1.99
C THR A 117 40.71 -57.27 -3.28
N LYS A 118 41.46 -57.46 -4.37
CA LYS A 118 40.92 -58.03 -5.62
C LYS A 118 41.01 -59.53 -5.61
N ASN A 119 39.91 -60.26 -5.88
CA ASN A 119 39.89 -61.67 -6.08
C ASN A 119 40.49 -62.07 -7.46
N GLU A 120 40.54 -63.36 -7.76
CA GLU A 120 41.07 -63.88 -9.02
C GLU A 120 40.32 -63.40 -10.27
N GLU A 121 39.07 -62.95 -10.11
CA GLU A 121 38.26 -62.39 -11.17
C GLU A 121 38.48 -60.85 -11.31
N GLY A 122 39.32 -60.24 -10.46
CA GLY A 122 39.60 -58.80 -10.42
C GLY A 122 38.49 -57.96 -9.73
N LYS A 123 37.54 -58.59 -9.05
CA LYS A 123 36.50 -57.93 -8.29
C LYS A 123 36.97 -57.69 -6.86
N LEU A 124 36.53 -56.53 -6.29
CA LEU A 124 36.81 -56.19 -4.90
C LEU A 124 35.99 -57.03 -3.93
N VAL A 125 36.67 -57.58 -2.94
CA VAL A 125 36.06 -58.42 -1.91
C VAL A 125 36.61 -58.06 -0.53
N TYR A 126 35.79 -58.30 0.49
CA TYR A 126 36.22 -58.19 1.89
C TYR A 126 37.22 -59.27 2.25
N VAL A 127 38.19 -58.93 3.12
CA VAL A 127 39.16 -59.88 3.66
C VAL A 127 38.94 -60.05 5.15
N VAL A 128 39.00 -58.99 5.94
CA VAL A 128 38.67 -59.06 7.38
C VAL A 128 37.76 -57.87 7.69
N ASP A 129 36.71 -58.17 8.44
CA ASP A 129 35.79 -57.16 9.00
C ASP A 129 36.01 -57.06 10.52
N GLY A 130 36.00 -55.85 11.05
CA GLY A 130 36.12 -55.53 12.46
C GLY A 130 34.80 -55.48 13.23
N LEU A 131 33.69 -55.92 12.65
CA LEU A 131 32.44 -56.09 13.37
C LEU A 131 32.43 -57.39 14.19
N ASP A 132 31.55 -57.38 15.19
CA ASP A 132 31.25 -58.64 15.92
C ASP A 132 30.57 -59.61 14.96
N SER A 133 30.90 -60.95 15.11
CA SER A 133 30.39 -61.98 14.21
C SER A 133 28.89 -62.21 14.26
N ASP A 134 28.20 -61.61 15.23
CA ASP A 134 26.75 -61.62 15.40
C ASP A 134 26.07 -60.30 14.99
N ALA A 135 26.82 -59.34 14.44
CA ALA A 135 26.27 -58.10 13.91
C ALA A 135 25.48 -58.35 12.61
N ASP A 136 24.35 -57.69 12.44
CA ASP A 136 23.48 -57.85 11.27
C ASP A 136 24.13 -57.41 9.95
N ASP A 137 25.14 -56.55 10.03
CA ASP A 137 25.83 -55.90 8.91
C ASP A 137 27.28 -56.40 8.72
N VAL A 138 27.70 -57.44 9.44
CA VAL A 138 29.03 -58.07 9.27
C VAL A 138 29.23 -58.60 7.86
N ARG A 139 30.44 -58.40 7.31
CA ARG A 139 30.87 -58.91 6.01
C ARG A 139 31.84 -60.04 6.19
N HIS A 140 31.64 -61.09 5.37
CA HIS A 140 32.47 -62.29 5.41
C HIS A 140 33.60 -62.20 4.39
N PRO A 141 34.73 -62.83 4.63
CA PRO A 141 35.77 -62.94 3.62
C PRO A 141 35.24 -63.51 2.31
N GLY A 142 35.52 -62.78 1.22
CA GLY A 142 35.06 -63.15 -0.11
C GLY A 142 33.73 -62.50 -0.52
N ASP A 143 32.99 -61.78 0.40
CA ASP A 143 31.82 -60.98 0.06
C ASP A 143 32.25 -59.81 -0.85
N TYR A 144 31.37 -59.48 -1.79
CA TYR A 144 31.64 -58.37 -2.69
C TYR A 144 31.49 -57.03 -1.98
N ILE A 145 32.40 -56.09 -2.30
CA ILE A 145 32.31 -54.68 -1.85
C ILE A 145 31.13 -53.99 -2.55
N GLU A 146 30.42 -53.15 -1.82
CA GLU A 146 29.34 -52.31 -2.31
C GLU A 146 29.80 -51.38 -3.42
N GLU A 147 28.94 -51.15 -4.43
CA GLU A 147 29.30 -50.36 -5.62
C GLU A 147 29.75 -48.93 -5.27
N GLU A 148 29.20 -48.33 -4.22
CA GLU A 148 29.52 -46.98 -3.77
C GLU A 148 30.96 -46.88 -3.26
N MET A 149 31.51 -47.95 -2.72
CA MET A 149 32.86 -48.02 -2.11
C MET A 149 33.94 -48.34 -3.12
N VAL A 150 33.61 -48.98 -4.24
CA VAL A 150 34.54 -49.43 -5.26
C VAL A 150 35.51 -48.37 -5.73
N PRO A 151 35.08 -47.10 -6.05
CA PRO A 151 35.99 -46.07 -6.53
C PRO A 151 37.06 -45.64 -5.51
N TYR A 152 36.76 -45.71 -4.23
CA TYR A 152 37.69 -45.36 -3.15
C TYR A 152 38.73 -46.45 -2.92
N ILE A 153 38.29 -47.68 -2.89
CA ILE A 153 39.14 -48.83 -2.66
C ILE A 153 40.07 -49.11 -3.86
N ASP A 154 39.56 -48.96 -5.09
CA ASP A 154 40.38 -49.12 -6.30
C ASP A 154 41.54 -48.09 -6.34
N ARG A 155 41.31 -46.86 -5.93
CA ARG A 155 42.37 -45.87 -5.81
C ARG A 155 43.36 -46.16 -4.71
N ALA A 156 42.84 -46.66 -3.56
CA ALA A 156 43.72 -47.07 -2.46
C ALA A 156 44.64 -48.23 -2.88
N ILE A 157 44.14 -49.25 -3.58
CA ILE A 157 44.94 -50.35 -4.13
C ILE A 157 45.95 -49.86 -5.17
N SER A 158 45.68 -48.72 -5.82
CA SER A 158 46.66 -48.07 -6.72
C SER A 158 47.79 -47.33 -5.97
N GLY A 159 47.74 -47.26 -4.63
CA GLY A 159 48.80 -46.72 -3.79
C GLY A 159 48.52 -45.29 -3.26
N GLU A 160 47.26 -44.82 -3.34
CA GLU A 160 46.83 -43.51 -2.83
C GLU A 160 46.15 -43.64 -1.46
N ASN A 161 46.39 -42.70 -0.54
CA ASN A 161 45.48 -42.50 0.58
C ASN A 161 44.24 -41.75 0.07
N VAL A 162 43.07 -42.33 0.24
CA VAL A 162 41.85 -41.83 -0.34
C VAL A 162 40.86 -41.46 0.76
N TYR A 163 40.28 -40.25 0.64
CA TYR A 163 39.25 -39.74 1.56
C TYR A 163 38.05 -39.31 0.74
N SER A 164 36.86 -39.59 1.26
CA SER A 164 35.65 -39.00 0.65
C SER A 164 35.61 -37.50 0.88
N GLN A 165 35.30 -36.74 -0.18
CA GLN A 165 35.17 -35.30 -0.11
C GLN A 165 33.76 -34.85 0.22
N ASP A 166 32.79 -35.77 0.08
CA ASP A 166 31.37 -35.58 0.37
C ASP A 166 30.89 -36.73 1.23
N ILE A 167 29.70 -36.59 1.82
CA ILE A 167 28.99 -37.69 2.50
C ILE A 167 28.58 -38.72 1.46
N ILE A 168 28.93 -39.98 1.71
CA ILE A 168 28.48 -41.10 0.90
C ILE A 168 27.21 -41.65 1.53
N ASP A 169 26.12 -41.62 0.77
CA ASP A 169 24.85 -42.17 1.21
C ASP A 169 24.81 -43.69 0.87
N THR A 170 24.86 -44.52 1.89
CA THR A 170 24.84 -45.96 1.74
C THR A 170 23.54 -46.54 2.27
N THR A 171 23.29 -47.83 1.98
CA THR A 171 22.13 -48.54 2.55
C THR A 171 22.14 -48.57 4.08
N TRP A 172 23.30 -48.31 4.69
CA TRP A 172 23.53 -48.32 6.15
C TRP A 172 23.46 -46.89 6.76
N GLY A 173 23.25 -45.88 5.93
CA GLY A 173 23.22 -44.45 6.30
C GLY A 173 24.40 -43.66 5.75
N PRO A 174 24.44 -42.36 6.06
CA PRO A 174 25.48 -41.47 5.58
C PRO A 174 26.82 -41.75 6.29
N ILE A 175 27.88 -41.90 5.50
CA ILE A 175 29.22 -42.17 6.00
C ILE A 175 30.27 -41.26 5.37
N PHE A 176 31.38 -41.09 6.09
CA PHE A 176 32.67 -40.65 5.58
C PHE A 176 33.56 -41.92 5.44
N THR A 177 34.32 -42.05 4.36
CA THR A 177 35.26 -43.16 4.18
C THR A 177 36.69 -42.64 3.95
N ALA A 178 37.62 -43.39 4.54
CA ALA A 178 39.05 -43.26 4.30
C ALA A 178 39.61 -44.63 3.96
N CYS A 179 40.32 -44.77 2.83
CA CYS A 179 40.94 -46.01 2.40
C CYS A 179 42.44 -45.79 2.20
N TYR A 180 43.23 -46.70 2.76
CA TYR A 180 44.70 -46.67 2.76
C TYR A 180 45.25 -47.91 2.08
N PRO A 181 46.34 -47.77 1.27
CA PRO A 181 46.98 -48.93 0.66
C PRO A 181 47.63 -49.82 1.71
N VAL A 182 47.49 -51.13 1.52
CA VAL A 182 48.19 -52.16 2.33
C VAL A 182 49.28 -52.75 1.48
N SER A 183 50.52 -52.63 1.95
CA SER A 183 51.70 -53.16 1.28
C SER A 183 52.00 -54.60 1.66
N ALA A 184 52.60 -55.34 0.75
CA ALA A 184 52.97 -56.76 0.99
C ALA A 184 53.88 -56.94 2.20
N ASN A 185 54.78 -55.99 2.46
CA ASN A 185 55.71 -56.01 3.59
C ASN A 185 55.19 -55.11 4.72
N LEU A 186 55.35 -55.57 5.96
CA LEU A 186 54.93 -54.84 7.16
C LEU A 186 55.67 -53.50 7.36
N ASP A 187 56.77 -53.26 6.65
CA ASP A 187 57.52 -52.00 6.67
C ASP A 187 57.02 -50.95 5.65
N GLY A 188 55.87 -51.21 5.01
CA GLY A 188 55.26 -50.34 4.01
C GLY A 188 55.92 -50.45 2.62
N THR A 189 56.81 -51.37 2.41
CA THR A 189 57.46 -51.60 1.11
C THR A 189 56.83 -52.77 0.36
N GLY A 190 57.11 -52.86 -0.97
CA GLY A 190 56.61 -53.91 -1.81
C GLY A 190 55.38 -53.57 -2.60
N GLU A 191 54.76 -54.59 -3.17
CA GLU A 191 53.53 -54.47 -3.96
C GLU A 191 52.35 -54.13 -3.05
N ILE A 192 51.39 -53.30 -3.53
CA ILE A 192 50.13 -53.09 -2.84
C ILE A 192 49.21 -54.30 -3.07
N ILE A 193 48.77 -54.91 -2.00
CA ILE A 193 48.01 -56.17 -2.00
C ILE A 193 46.54 -55.96 -1.68
N GLY A 194 46.18 -54.83 -1.14
CA GLY A 194 44.79 -54.51 -0.74
C GLY A 194 44.65 -53.09 -0.20
N ALA A 195 43.52 -52.84 0.40
CA ALA A 195 43.20 -51.60 1.08
C ALA A 195 42.73 -51.84 2.50
N PHE A 196 43.08 -50.96 3.41
CA PHE A 196 42.51 -50.82 4.74
C PHE A 196 41.51 -49.67 4.75
N CYS A 197 40.26 -49.93 5.09
CA CYS A 197 39.19 -48.95 5.01
C CYS A 197 38.59 -48.65 6.39
N ILE A 198 38.31 -47.41 6.59
CA ILE A 198 37.71 -46.87 7.81
C ILE A 198 36.50 -46.04 7.41
N GLU A 199 35.37 -46.36 8.02
CA GLU A 199 34.14 -45.61 7.78
C GLU A 199 33.63 -45.02 9.08
N MET A 200 33.26 -43.71 9.03
CA MET A 200 32.75 -42.98 10.16
C MET A 200 31.31 -42.58 9.91
N ASP A 201 30.52 -42.62 10.97
CA ASP A 201 29.11 -42.24 10.93
C ASP A 201 28.94 -40.72 10.77
N MET A 202 28.28 -40.30 9.71
CA MET A 202 27.95 -38.89 9.41
C MET A 202 26.50 -38.54 9.73
N GLN A 203 25.75 -39.43 10.41
CA GLN A 203 24.32 -39.22 10.72
C GLN A 203 24.08 -37.93 11.47
N SER A 204 24.94 -37.59 12.44
CA SER A 204 24.83 -36.35 13.22
C SER A 204 25.04 -35.10 12.35
N ALA A 205 26.05 -35.12 11.47
CA ALA A 205 26.32 -34.00 10.55
C ALA A 205 25.19 -33.85 9.53
N TYR A 206 24.71 -34.98 8.99
CA TYR A 206 23.58 -34.97 8.06
C TYR A 206 22.30 -34.45 8.71
N GLY A 207 21.99 -34.88 9.94
CA GLY A 207 20.83 -34.40 10.70
C GLY A 207 20.91 -32.90 11.01
N MET A 208 22.08 -32.38 11.36
CA MET A 208 22.26 -30.90 11.56
C MET A 208 21.98 -30.12 10.28
N VAL A 209 22.42 -30.62 9.14
CA VAL A 209 22.19 -30.00 7.83
C VAL A 209 20.70 -29.97 7.51
N GLU A 210 20.01 -31.11 7.72
CA GLU A 210 18.57 -31.22 7.45
C GLU A 210 17.75 -30.32 8.39
N GLU A 211 18.02 -30.30 9.68
CA GLU A 211 17.34 -29.47 10.66
C GLU A 211 17.54 -27.97 10.34
N THR A 212 18.76 -27.57 9.99
CA THR A 212 19.08 -26.20 9.63
C THR A 212 18.34 -25.76 8.34
N ASN A 213 18.19 -26.67 7.38
CA ASN A 213 17.40 -26.43 6.17
C ASN A 213 15.92 -26.16 6.52
N HIS A 214 15.31 -26.95 7.37
CA HIS A 214 13.92 -26.78 7.81
C HIS A 214 13.72 -25.43 8.51
N ILE A 215 14.59 -25.08 9.45
CA ILE A 215 14.54 -23.78 10.15
C ILE A 215 14.64 -22.62 9.17
N SER A 216 15.56 -22.70 8.21
CA SER A 216 15.75 -21.64 7.20
C SER A 216 14.53 -21.45 6.30
N ILE A 217 13.87 -22.52 5.89
CA ILE A 217 12.64 -22.47 5.11
C ILE A 217 11.53 -21.80 5.93
N ILE A 218 11.35 -22.18 7.19
CA ILE A 218 10.33 -21.59 8.07
C ILE A 218 10.60 -20.10 8.27
N CYS A 219 11.84 -19.71 8.56
CA CYS A 219 12.23 -18.30 8.71
C CYS A 219 11.96 -17.50 7.43
N GLY A 220 12.26 -18.06 6.25
CA GLY A 220 11.97 -17.45 4.95
C GLY A 220 10.48 -17.24 4.71
N LEU A 221 9.65 -18.21 5.05
CA LEU A 221 8.18 -18.09 4.93
C LEU A 221 7.61 -17.03 5.87
N VAL A 222 8.07 -16.97 7.12
CA VAL A 222 7.65 -15.97 8.09
C VAL A 222 8.05 -14.56 7.63
N ALA A 223 9.29 -14.37 7.19
CA ALA A 223 9.77 -13.11 6.67
C ALA A 223 8.95 -12.65 5.44
N GLY A 224 8.67 -13.58 4.51
CA GLY A 224 7.82 -13.32 3.35
C GLY A 224 6.40 -12.89 3.73
N ALA A 225 5.79 -13.56 4.71
CA ALA A 225 4.46 -13.20 5.20
C ALA A 225 4.42 -11.80 5.84
N VAL A 226 5.42 -11.44 6.65
CA VAL A 226 5.52 -10.10 7.26
C VAL A 226 5.67 -9.02 6.20
N LEU A 227 6.52 -9.24 5.19
CA LEU A 227 6.68 -8.28 4.08
C LEU A 227 5.40 -8.11 3.28
N LEU A 228 4.66 -9.19 3.03
CA LEU A 228 3.38 -9.14 2.34
C LEU A 228 2.36 -8.29 3.12
N LEU A 229 2.30 -8.45 4.45
CA LEU A 229 1.45 -7.64 5.32
C LEU A 229 1.83 -6.14 5.26
N ILE A 230 3.12 -5.82 5.27
CA ILE A 230 3.61 -4.45 5.13
C ILE A 230 3.20 -3.86 3.77
N CYS A 231 3.35 -4.62 2.68
CA CYS A 231 2.93 -4.19 1.35
C CYS A 231 1.41 -3.95 1.27
N LEU A 232 0.59 -4.83 1.85
CA LEU A 232 -0.86 -4.65 1.91
C LEU A 232 -1.25 -3.43 2.73
N TYR A 233 -0.60 -3.21 3.88
CA TYR A 233 -0.83 -2.03 4.72
C TYR A 233 -0.45 -0.73 4.01
N THR A 234 0.71 -0.66 3.37
CA THR A 234 1.15 0.53 2.61
C THR A 234 0.23 0.81 1.42
N TYR A 235 -0.24 -0.24 0.72
CA TYR A 235 -1.23 -0.12 -0.34
C TYR A 235 -2.57 0.43 0.18
N TYR A 236 -3.05 -0.07 1.32
CA TYR A 236 -4.27 0.43 1.97
C TYR A 236 -4.16 1.92 2.33
N VAL A 237 -3.06 2.33 2.99
CA VAL A 237 -2.81 3.74 3.36
C VAL A 237 -2.75 4.63 2.12
N TYR A 238 -2.10 4.17 1.04
CA TYR A 238 -2.04 4.89 -0.23
C TYR A 238 -3.43 5.11 -0.85
N GLN A 239 -4.27 4.07 -0.87
CA GLN A 239 -5.65 4.17 -1.40
C GLN A 239 -6.51 5.13 -0.58
N LYS A 240 -6.40 5.08 0.76
CA LYS A 240 -7.10 6.00 1.66
C LYS A 240 -6.69 7.47 1.42
N SER A 241 -5.40 7.73 1.35
CA SER A 241 -4.87 9.09 1.09
C SER A 241 -5.34 9.62 -0.27
N LYS A 242 -5.36 8.77 -1.30
CA LYS A 242 -5.84 9.13 -2.64
C LYS A 242 -7.34 9.47 -2.65
N ALA A 243 -8.14 8.74 -1.90
CA ALA A 243 -9.58 9.00 -1.79
C ALA A 243 -9.84 10.35 -1.08
N GLU A 244 -9.10 10.68 -0.04
CA GLU A 244 -9.17 11.97 0.65
C GLU A 244 -8.74 13.14 -0.25
N GLU A 245 -7.67 13.00 -1.01
CA GLU A 245 -7.22 14.01 -1.99
C GLU A 245 -8.30 14.27 -3.06
N GLN A 246 -8.95 13.22 -3.56
CA GLN A 246 -10.04 13.35 -4.52
C GLN A 246 -11.25 14.09 -3.92
N LYS A 247 -11.63 13.76 -2.68
CA LYS A 247 -12.72 14.43 -1.96
C LYS A 247 -12.43 15.91 -1.74
N GLN A 248 -11.23 16.27 -1.31
CA GLN A 248 -10.82 17.67 -1.15
C GLN A 248 -10.85 18.43 -2.49
N LYS A 249 -10.36 17.78 -3.56
CA LYS A 249 -10.39 18.40 -4.89
C LYS A 249 -11.81 18.68 -5.37
N GLN A 250 -12.74 17.76 -5.11
CA GLN A 250 -14.14 17.91 -5.48
C GLN A 250 -14.81 19.06 -4.70
N LEU A 251 -14.55 19.15 -3.39
CA LEU A 251 -15.02 20.26 -2.56
C LEU A 251 -14.50 21.61 -3.04
N LEU A 252 -13.21 21.71 -3.40
CA LEU A 252 -12.61 22.93 -3.94
C LEU A 252 -13.22 23.32 -5.30
N MET A 253 -13.51 22.33 -6.16
CA MET A 253 -14.16 22.59 -7.45
C MET A 253 -15.58 23.14 -7.25
N THR A 254 -16.38 22.52 -6.37
CA THR A 254 -17.74 22.98 -6.06
C THR A 254 -17.73 24.41 -5.48
N ALA A 255 -16.85 24.68 -4.52
CA ALA A 255 -16.72 26.02 -3.96
C ALA A 255 -16.27 27.07 -4.99
N ALA A 256 -15.39 26.69 -5.92
CA ALA A 256 -14.97 27.57 -7.01
C ALA A 256 -16.11 27.85 -8.01
N GLU A 257 -16.93 26.85 -8.33
CA GLU A 257 -18.10 27.00 -9.18
C GLU A 257 -19.16 27.90 -8.54
N GLU A 258 -19.43 27.73 -7.24
CA GLU A 258 -20.34 28.61 -6.48
C GLU A 258 -19.84 30.05 -6.44
N ALA A 259 -18.54 30.27 -6.18
CA ALA A 259 -17.94 31.60 -6.18
C ALA A 259 -17.98 32.25 -7.57
N ASP A 260 -17.76 31.50 -8.65
CA ASP A 260 -17.86 32.01 -10.02
C ASP A 260 -19.31 32.36 -10.38
N ALA A 261 -20.27 31.56 -9.99
CA ALA A 261 -21.69 31.83 -10.17
C ALA A 261 -22.12 33.12 -9.43
N ALA A 262 -21.72 33.25 -8.16
CA ALA A 262 -21.99 34.44 -7.37
C ALA A 262 -21.35 35.70 -7.99
N ASN A 263 -20.12 35.62 -8.48
CA ASN A 263 -19.42 36.73 -9.12
C ASN A 263 -20.06 37.13 -10.47
N LYS A 264 -20.54 36.13 -11.24
CA LYS A 264 -21.31 36.40 -12.48
C LYS A 264 -22.63 37.07 -12.18
N ALA A 265 -23.38 36.63 -11.16
CA ALA A 265 -24.63 37.23 -10.73
C ALA A 265 -24.40 38.69 -10.29
N LYS A 266 -23.34 38.96 -9.49
CA LYS A 266 -22.95 40.28 -9.08
C LYS A 266 -22.60 41.22 -10.26
N SER A 267 -21.88 40.69 -11.25
CA SER A 267 -21.52 41.44 -12.44
C SER A 267 -22.76 41.79 -13.30
N ALA A 268 -23.67 40.80 -13.47
CA ALA A 268 -24.93 41.03 -14.20
C ALA A 268 -25.80 42.06 -13.50
N PHE A 269 -25.91 42.03 -12.17
CA PHE A 269 -26.61 43.00 -11.35
C PHE A 269 -26.04 44.43 -11.54
N LEU A 270 -24.72 44.61 -11.47
CA LEU A 270 -24.09 45.93 -11.67
C LEU A 270 -24.33 46.48 -13.10
N LEU A 271 -24.34 45.60 -14.10
CA LEU A 271 -24.64 46.02 -15.48
C LEU A 271 -26.10 46.45 -15.63
N SER A 272 -27.06 45.75 -15.00
CA SER A 272 -28.48 46.14 -15.00
C SER A 272 -28.68 47.49 -14.34
N ILE A 273 -28.15 47.70 -13.12
CA ILE A 273 -28.21 48.98 -12.41
C ILE A 273 -27.65 50.10 -13.26
N SER A 274 -26.49 49.92 -13.90
CA SER A 274 -25.86 50.93 -14.76
C SER A 274 -26.78 51.33 -15.91
N HIS A 275 -27.48 50.35 -16.51
CA HIS A 275 -28.46 50.63 -17.56
C HIS A 275 -29.65 51.41 -17.04
N ASP A 276 -30.23 50.99 -15.89
CA ASP A 276 -31.43 51.56 -15.30
C ASP A 276 -31.20 52.99 -14.75
N ILE A 277 -29.98 53.32 -14.31
CA ILE A 277 -29.55 54.68 -13.96
C ILE A 277 -29.37 55.55 -15.21
N ARG A 278 -28.80 54.99 -16.29
CA ARG A 278 -28.49 55.76 -17.51
C ARG A 278 -29.77 56.27 -18.19
N THR A 279 -30.83 55.48 -18.17
CA THR A 279 -32.09 55.83 -18.87
C THR A 279 -32.73 57.11 -18.32
N PRO A 280 -33.05 57.26 -17.02
CA PRO A 280 -33.60 58.52 -16.48
C PRO A 280 -32.60 59.68 -16.56
N MET A 281 -31.30 59.38 -16.40
CA MET A 281 -30.27 60.41 -16.54
C MET A 281 -30.24 61.01 -17.95
N ASN A 282 -30.32 60.21 -18.99
CA ASN A 282 -30.40 60.67 -20.38
C ASN A 282 -31.72 61.46 -20.63
N ALA A 283 -32.84 61.03 -20.00
CA ALA A 283 -34.09 61.71 -20.10
C ALA A 283 -34.01 63.10 -19.44
N ILE A 284 -33.40 63.23 -18.24
CA ILE A 284 -33.17 64.52 -17.57
C ILE A 284 -32.37 65.46 -18.48
N ILE A 285 -31.22 64.97 -18.99
CA ILE A 285 -30.37 65.79 -19.88
C ILE A 285 -31.11 66.20 -21.15
N GLY A 286 -31.82 65.22 -21.78
CA GLY A 286 -32.56 65.46 -23.02
C GLY A 286 -33.68 66.50 -22.85
N PHE A 287 -34.54 66.32 -21.84
CA PHE A 287 -35.65 67.25 -21.60
C PHE A 287 -35.15 68.63 -21.12
N THR A 288 -34.06 68.66 -20.36
CA THR A 288 -33.44 70.00 -19.99
C THR A 288 -32.95 70.73 -21.23
N ASN A 289 -32.26 70.01 -22.15
CA ASN A 289 -31.81 70.62 -23.40
C ASN A 289 -32.98 71.06 -24.26
N ILE A 290 -34.08 70.32 -24.31
CA ILE A 290 -35.32 70.77 -25.03
C ILE A 290 -35.90 72.00 -24.38
N ALA A 291 -36.05 72.02 -23.04
CA ALA A 291 -36.60 73.19 -22.32
C ALA A 291 -35.77 74.45 -22.56
N LEU A 292 -34.46 74.39 -22.64
CA LEU A 292 -33.54 75.53 -22.89
C LEU A 292 -33.71 76.15 -24.30
N HIS A 293 -34.27 75.42 -25.25
CA HIS A 293 -34.46 75.85 -26.64
C HIS A 293 -35.93 76.11 -26.99
N GLN A 294 -36.84 75.98 -26.04
CA GLN A 294 -38.27 76.25 -26.22
C GLN A 294 -38.58 77.68 -25.89
N ASN A 295 -39.53 78.31 -26.65
CA ASN A 295 -39.96 79.72 -26.46
C ASN A 295 -41.36 79.80 -25.81
N SER A 296 -42.09 78.75 -25.76
CA SER A 296 -43.42 78.65 -25.14
C SER A 296 -43.31 78.28 -23.65
N VAL A 297 -43.93 79.07 -22.77
CA VAL A 297 -43.94 78.81 -21.33
C VAL A 297 -44.60 77.40 -21.03
N SER A 298 -45.65 77.05 -21.79
CA SER A 298 -46.32 75.75 -21.64
C SER A 298 -45.41 74.60 -21.98
N ASP A 299 -44.64 74.70 -23.10
CA ASP A 299 -43.76 73.59 -23.55
C ASP A 299 -42.54 73.46 -22.62
N ILE A 300 -42.03 74.60 -22.09
CA ILE A 300 -40.99 74.59 -21.05
C ILE A 300 -41.50 73.92 -19.80
N HIS A 301 -42.75 74.20 -19.37
CA HIS A 301 -43.34 73.57 -18.20
C HIS A 301 -43.47 72.01 -18.36
N ASP A 302 -43.95 71.53 -19.50
CA ASP A 302 -44.07 70.15 -19.83
C ASP A 302 -42.69 69.41 -19.84
N SER A 303 -41.68 70.10 -20.34
CA SER A 303 -40.31 69.55 -20.35
C SER A 303 -39.75 69.49 -18.94
N LEU A 304 -39.94 70.47 -18.10
CA LEU A 304 -39.51 70.47 -16.68
C LEU A 304 -40.29 69.46 -15.84
N GLU A 305 -41.57 69.18 -16.10
CA GLU A 305 -42.34 68.16 -15.45
C GLU A 305 -41.73 66.77 -15.75
N LYS A 306 -41.31 66.48 -17.01
CA LYS A 306 -40.63 65.23 -17.41
C LYS A 306 -39.26 65.17 -16.77
N VAL A 307 -38.51 66.25 -16.61
CA VAL A 307 -37.25 66.25 -15.86
C VAL A 307 -37.49 65.89 -14.41
N GLN A 308 -38.48 66.48 -13.75
CA GLN A 308 -38.82 66.22 -12.36
C GLN A 308 -39.22 64.72 -12.16
N LYS A 309 -40.06 64.20 -13.04
CA LYS A 309 -40.47 62.75 -13.00
C LYS A 309 -39.29 61.83 -13.15
N SER A 310 -38.34 62.10 -14.08
CA SER A 310 -37.16 61.32 -14.30
C SER A 310 -36.17 61.43 -13.13
N SER A 311 -36.03 62.58 -12.51
CA SER A 311 -35.20 62.80 -11.31
C SER A 311 -35.73 62.05 -10.10
N ASN A 312 -37.05 62.06 -9.87
CA ASN A 312 -37.70 61.34 -8.80
C ASN A 312 -37.54 59.83 -8.99
N HIS A 313 -37.64 59.34 -10.25
CA HIS A 313 -37.38 57.95 -10.57
C HIS A 313 -35.92 57.54 -10.32
N LEU A 314 -34.95 58.39 -10.71
CA LEU A 314 -33.53 58.15 -10.45
C LEU A 314 -33.22 58.09 -8.94
N LEU A 315 -33.83 59.01 -8.15
CA LEU A 315 -33.68 59.02 -6.69
C LEU A 315 -34.22 57.72 -6.05
N SER A 316 -35.38 57.25 -6.53
CA SER A 316 -35.95 55.96 -6.06
C SER A 316 -34.98 54.79 -6.35
N LEU A 317 -34.43 54.72 -7.58
CA LEU A 317 -33.46 53.66 -7.95
C LEU A 317 -32.19 53.70 -7.09
N LEU A 318 -31.67 54.88 -6.80
CA LEU A 318 -30.50 55.03 -5.93
C LEU A 318 -30.79 54.56 -4.50
N ASN A 319 -31.97 54.90 -3.96
CA ASN A 319 -32.37 54.44 -2.63
C ASN A 319 -32.52 52.92 -2.60
N ASP A 320 -33.14 52.30 -3.62
CA ASP A 320 -33.28 50.85 -3.74
C ASP A 320 -31.90 50.14 -3.73
N VAL A 321 -30.91 50.68 -4.46
CA VAL A 321 -29.53 50.16 -4.49
C VAL A 321 -28.84 50.31 -3.13
N LEU A 322 -29.03 51.47 -2.46
CA LEU A 322 -28.47 51.70 -1.12
C LEU A 322 -29.08 50.77 -0.07
N ASP A 323 -30.38 50.53 -0.12
CA ASP A 323 -31.06 49.61 0.78
C ASP A 323 -30.63 48.16 0.52
N PHE A 324 -30.50 47.74 -0.76
CA PHE A 324 -29.96 46.45 -1.12
C PHE A 324 -28.53 46.25 -0.55
N THR A 325 -27.66 47.23 -0.69
CA THR A 325 -26.26 47.10 -0.18
C THR A 325 -26.18 47.08 1.35
N ARG A 326 -27.13 47.78 2.06
CA ARG A 326 -27.25 47.68 3.52
C ARG A 326 -27.75 46.31 3.98
N ILE A 327 -28.73 45.76 3.26
CA ILE A 327 -29.25 44.39 3.54
C ILE A 327 -28.13 43.38 3.31
N GLU A 328 -27.46 43.39 2.15
CA GLU A 328 -26.36 42.46 1.81
C GLU A 328 -25.23 42.52 2.84
N SER A 329 -24.88 43.72 3.31
CA SER A 329 -23.82 43.87 4.32
C SER A 329 -24.25 43.57 5.77
N GLY A 330 -25.50 43.18 6.01
CA GLY A 330 -26.04 42.94 7.34
C GLY A 330 -26.12 44.17 8.25
N LYS A 331 -26.06 45.37 7.66
CA LYS A 331 -26.05 46.67 8.40
C LYS A 331 -27.42 47.26 8.60
N VAL A 332 -28.48 46.54 8.27
CA VAL A 332 -29.86 47.02 8.55
C VAL A 332 -30.12 46.87 10.03
N THR A 333 -30.36 47.96 10.71
CA THR A 333 -30.82 48.00 12.09
C THR A 333 -32.33 48.12 12.11
N ILE A 334 -33.01 47.18 12.76
CA ILE A 334 -34.45 47.20 13.02
C ILE A 334 -34.65 47.91 14.35
N SER A 335 -35.54 48.89 14.41
CA SER A 335 -35.88 49.66 15.61
C SER A 335 -37.32 49.34 16.01
N PRO A 336 -37.55 48.26 16.78
CA PRO A 336 -38.91 47.85 17.13
C PRO A 336 -39.53 48.83 18.16
N GLU A 337 -40.72 49.28 17.89
CA GLU A 337 -41.55 50.09 18.78
C GLU A 337 -42.96 49.52 18.87
N PRO A 338 -43.76 49.83 19.91
CA PRO A 338 -45.17 49.46 19.98
C PRO A 338 -45.99 50.13 18.87
N VAL A 339 -46.48 49.32 17.92
CA VAL A 339 -47.20 49.78 16.74
C VAL A 339 -48.67 49.38 16.84
N ASP A 340 -49.59 50.36 16.69
CA ASP A 340 -51.00 50.07 16.48
C ASP A 340 -51.21 49.69 15.01
N ILE A 341 -51.55 48.42 14.78
CA ILE A 341 -51.78 47.87 13.44
C ILE A 341 -52.95 48.55 12.73
N THR A 342 -53.97 48.96 13.49
CA THR A 342 -55.10 49.69 12.92
C THR A 342 -54.67 51.01 12.34
N GLN A 343 -53.89 51.80 13.12
CA GLN A 343 -53.38 53.08 12.69
C GLN A 343 -52.40 52.92 11.52
N LEU A 344 -51.51 51.91 11.55
CA LEU A 344 -50.60 51.62 10.45
C LEU A 344 -51.37 51.34 9.15
N THR A 345 -52.36 50.49 9.21
CA THR A 345 -53.16 50.08 8.04
C THR A 345 -54.07 51.17 7.54
N ASP A 346 -54.60 52.08 8.41
CA ASP A 346 -55.34 53.27 8.01
C ASP A 346 -54.44 54.23 7.26
N ASN A 347 -53.19 54.46 7.71
CA ASN A 347 -52.20 55.26 7.02
C ASN A 347 -51.87 54.72 5.63
N VAL A 348 -51.67 53.38 5.53
CA VAL A 348 -51.42 52.68 4.25
C VAL A 348 -52.62 52.84 3.31
N GLN A 349 -53.85 52.66 3.85
CA GLN A 349 -55.09 52.83 3.08
C GLN A 349 -55.22 54.29 2.52
N ALA A 350 -54.88 55.31 3.32
CA ALA A 350 -54.90 56.71 2.88
C ALA A 350 -53.93 56.96 1.73
N ILE A 351 -52.69 56.38 1.81
CA ILE A 351 -51.69 56.45 0.73
C ILE A 351 -52.25 55.76 -0.53
N MET A 352 -52.82 54.58 -0.39
CA MET A 352 -53.38 53.83 -1.52
C MET A 352 -54.55 54.56 -2.18
N ASN A 353 -55.43 55.14 -1.43
CA ASN A 353 -56.54 55.94 -1.98
C ASN A 353 -55.97 57.11 -2.83
N GLY A 354 -54.88 57.74 -2.43
CA GLY A 354 -54.19 58.74 -3.23
C GLY A 354 -53.62 58.22 -4.56
N LEU A 355 -53.05 57.04 -4.56
CA LEU A 355 -52.51 56.39 -5.76
C LEU A 355 -53.58 55.90 -6.73
N LEU A 356 -54.80 55.62 -6.22
CA LEU A 356 -55.95 55.13 -6.98
C LEU A 356 -56.83 56.22 -7.53
N TYR A 357 -56.60 57.49 -7.19
CA TYR A 357 -57.48 58.60 -7.53
C TYR A 357 -57.84 58.74 -9.02
N ASN A 358 -56.94 58.36 -9.91
CA ASN A 358 -57.14 58.35 -11.35
C ASN A 358 -57.17 56.96 -11.99
N ARG A 359 -57.44 55.91 -11.19
CA ARG A 359 -57.51 54.52 -11.65
C ARG A 359 -58.88 53.93 -11.32
N ASP A 360 -59.46 53.16 -12.23
CA ASP A 360 -60.67 52.37 -11.97
C ASP A 360 -60.29 51.05 -11.31
N LEU A 361 -59.81 51.13 -10.04
CA LEU A 361 -59.45 49.98 -9.23
C LEU A 361 -60.14 50.07 -7.87
N LYS A 362 -60.60 48.94 -7.36
CA LYS A 362 -61.13 48.80 -6.00
C LYS A 362 -60.05 48.34 -5.03
N PHE A 363 -59.90 49.09 -3.92
CA PHE A 363 -59.03 48.67 -2.83
C PHE A 363 -59.84 48.36 -1.57
N GLU A 364 -59.68 47.16 -1.05
CA GLU A 364 -60.38 46.71 0.14
C GLU A 364 -59.38 46.25 1.21
N VAL A 365 -59.67 46.59 2.48
CA VAL A 365 -58.86 46.20 3.62
C VAL A 365 -59.71 45.37 4.56
N HIS A 366 -59.36 44.11 4.76
CA HIS A 366 -60.05 43.23 5.71
C HIS A 366 -59.16 43.05 6.94
N ARG A 367 -59.71 43.19 8.13
CA ARG A 367 -59.02 43.11 9.41
C ARG A 367 -59.65 42.10 10.33
N GLU A 368 -58.94 41.03 10.62
CA GLU A 368 -59.28 40.04 11.65
C GLU A 368 -58.29 40.15 12.79
N ILE A 369 -58.32 41.26 13.54
CA ILE A 369 -57.34 41.62 14.57
C ILE A 369 -58.05 41.84 15.93
N PRO A 370 -57.32 41.62 17.09
CA PRO A 370 -57.86 41.87 18.42
C PRO A 370 -58.26 43.35 18.64
N LYS A 371 -59.09 43.59 19.70
CA LYS A 371 -59.51 44.95 20.05
C LYS A 371 -58.37 45.92 20.44
N THR A 372 -57.21 45.37 20.84
CA THR A 372 -55.98 46.12 21.15
C THR A 372 -54.83 45.56 20.30
N PRO A 373 -54.70 45.99 19.04
CA PRO A 373 -53.82 45.38 18.05
C PRO A 373 -52.41 45.98 18.07
N TYR A 374 -51.70 45.92 19.22
CA TYR A 374 -50.34 46.40 19.35
C TYR A 374 -49.36 45.26 19.09
N VAL A 375 -48.35 45.54 18.25
CA VAL A 375 -47.24 44.64 17.95
C VAL A 375 -45.92 45.39 18.12
N LEU A 376 -44.86 44.69 18.50
CA LEU A 376 -43.50 45.26 18.48
C LEU A 376 -42.96 45.17 17.05
N ALA A 377 -42.78 46.28 16.38
CA ALA A 377 -42.33 46.30 15.00
C ALA A 377 -41.69 47.68 14.63
N ASP A 378 -40.90 47.68 13.59
CA ASP A 378 -40.41 48.91 12.97
C ASP A 378 -41.47 49.43 11.99
N VAL A 379 -42.22 50.47 12.44
CA VAL A 379 -43.34 51.03 11.69
C VAL A 379 -42.94 51.58 10.35
N ALA A 380 -41.71 52.18 10.27
CA ALA A 380 -41.20 52.76 9.04
C ALA A 380 -40.93 51.68 7.99
N ARG A 381 -40.30 50.60 8.41
CA ARG A 381 -39.96 49.47 7.52
C ARG A 381 -41.19 48.68 7.08
N ILE A 382 -42.14 48.41 7.98
CA ILE A 382 -43.38 47.74 7.58
C ILE A 382 -44.17 48.59 6.60
N ARG A 383 -44.29 49.89 6.85
CA ARG A 383 -44.95 50.83 5.92
C ARG A 383 -44.30 50.79 4.55
N GLU A 384 -42.97 50.86 4.50
CA GLU A 384 -42.18 50.83 3.27
C GLU A 384 -42.45 49.55 2.47
N VAL A 385 -42.43 48.36 3.12
CA VAL A 385 -42.76 47.09 2.50
C VAL A 385 -44.19 47.05 1.97
N LEU A 386 -45.18 47.51 2.77
CA LEU A 386 -46.56 47.52 2.35
C LEU A 386 -46.82 48.46 1.18
N VAL A 387 -46.25 49.68 1.20
CA VAL A 387 -46.37 50.66 0.11
C VAL A 387 -45.74 50.11 -1.17
N ASN A 388 -44.58 49.48 -1.09
CA ASN A 388 -43.89 48.89 -2.26
C ASN A 388 -44.71 47.73 -2.87
N LEU A 389 -45.22 46.80 -2.05
CA LEU A 389 -46.01 45.69 -2.53
C LEU A 389 -47.38 46.16 -3.12
N LEU A 390 -48.06 47.03 -2.43
CA LEU A 390 -49.33 47.59 -2.89
C LEU A 390 -49.18 48.50 -4.10
N GLY A 391 -48.12 49.30 -4.17
CA GLY A 391 -47.74 50.09 -5.34
C GLY A 391 -47.53 49.20 -6.58
N ASN A 392 -46.84 48.08 -6.43
CA ASN A 392 -46.72 47.09 -7.48
C ASN A 392 -48.09 46.48 -7.86
N ALA A 393 -48.94 46.17 -6.88
CA ALA A 393 -50.26 45.69 -7.16
C ALA A 393 -51.12 46.69 -8.00
N VAL A 394 -51.05 47.96 -7.68
CA VAL A 394 -51.69 49.04 -8.50
C VAL A 394 -51.12 49.08 -9.89
N LYS A 395 -49.82 48.98 -10.05
CA LYS A 395 -49.12 49.06 -11.34
C LYS A 395 -49.52 47.91 -12.27
N PHE A 396 -49.68 46.69 -11.73
CA PHE A 396 -49.89 45.47 -12.54
C PHE A 396 -51.38 45.06 -12.61
N THR A 397 -52.29 45.61 -11.81
CA THR A 397 -53.72 45.32 -11.89
C THR A 397 -54.34 46.19 -12.99
N LYS A 398 -55.13 45.55 -13.85
CA LYS A 398 -55.88 46.24 -14.93
C LYS A 398 -57.05 47.02 -14.36
N ASP A 399 -57.43 48.09 -15.03
CA ASP A 399 -58.64 48.86 -14.66
C ASP A 399 -59.88 47.97 -14.63
N GLY A 400 -60.78 48.22 -13.66
CA GLY A 400 -61.88 47.35 -13.30
C GLY A 400 -61.50 46.22 -12.30
N GLY A 401 -60.21 46.10 -11.95
CA GLY A 401 -59.69 45.07 -11.02
C GLY A 401 -59.85 45.42 -9.55
N LYS A 402 -59.51 44.46 -8.69
CA LYS A 402 -59.62 44.59 -7.23
C LYS A 402 -58.28 44.25 -6.57
N ILE A 403 -57.85 45.02 -5.60
CA ILE A 403 -56.68 44.76 -4.74
C ILE A 403 -57.23 44.63 -3.30
N THR A 404 -56.83 43.55 -2.61
CA THR A 404 -57.25 43.27 -1.24
C THR A 404 -56.03 43.18 -0.32
N LEU A 405 -56.09 43.83 0.83
CA LEU A 405 -55.13 43.72 1.92
C LEU A 405 -55.84 43.00 3.09
N ASP A 406 -55.50 41.77 3.32
CA ASP A 406 -56.01 40.96 4.42
C ASP A 406 -55.03 40.98 5.58
N ILE A 407 -55.46 41.32 6.76
CA ILE A 407 -54.67 41.38 7.98
C ILE A 407 -55.32 40.47 9.03
N SER A 408 -54.64 39.47 9.45
CA SER A 408 -55.10 38.53 10.45
C SER A 408 -54.07 38.33 11.55
N SER A 409 -54.54 38.07 12.77
CA SER A 409 -53.63 37.69 13.87
C SER A 409 -53.91 36.22 14.27
N TYR A 410 -52.83 35.48 14.41
CA TYR A 410 -52.87 34.12 14.94
C TYR A 410 -52.29 34.13 16.36
N PRO A 411 -52.86 33.42 17.31
CA PRO A 411 -52.24 33.21 18.61
C PRO A 411 -50.92 32.47 18.39
N GLY A 412 -49.83 33.06 18.93
CA GLY A 412 -48.47 32.47 18.91
C GLY A 412 -48.32 31.35 19.90
#